data_f12e792cf97d699376fcca9b9359668a
#
_entry.id   f12e792cf97d699376fcca9b9359668a
#
_cell.length_a   1.000
_cell.length_b   1.000
_cell.length_c   1.000
_cell.angle_alpha   90.00
_cell.angle_beta   90.00
_cell.angle_gamma   90.00
#
_symmetry.space_group_name_H-M   'P 1'
#
loop_
_entity.id
_entity.type
_entity.pdbx_description
1 polymer ?
#
loop_
_entity_poly.entity_id
_entity_poly.type
_entity_poly.pdbx_seq_one_letter_code
_entity_poly.pdbx_strand_id
1 'polypeptide(L)'
;MIIRSILGHTKELANGGSNAVFANRPASYTDNETLKTVVLMTDGVNVDTYRIQPWYYDSPSERVHWNYNALERYLNRYVRSYRWNDWRYVKYTSHQADTMLSNICSAAKSKGIVIWSIGFEVSDTSANVMRSCASSPSHFFRVEGVEINEAFKAIASQINQLRLIQ
;
A
#
# COMPACT_ATOMS: atom_id res chain seq x y z
N MET A 1 5.67 -3.27 2.84
CA MET A 1 4.49 -3.19 1.94
C MET A 1 4.55 -1.89 1.16
N ILE A 2 4.81 -1.96 -0.13
CA ILE A 2 4.80 -0.80 -1.03
C ILE A 2 3.41 -0.77 -1.66
N ILE A 3 2.54 0.10 -1.15
CA ILE A 3 1.27 0.40 -1.82
C ILE A 3 1.61 1.30 -3.01
N ARG A 4 1.74 0.73 -4.19
CA ARG A 4 1.73 1.52 -5.43
C ARG A 4 0.28 1.71 -5.84
N SER A 5 -0.31 2.81 -5.40
CA SER A 5 -1.53 3.33 -5.98
C SER A 5 -1.18 3.87 -7.37
N ILE A 6 -1.73 3.28 -8.42
CA ILE A 6 -1.83 3.92 -9.74
C ILE A 6 -3.06 4.85 -9.72
N LEU A 7 -3.18 5.65 -8.70
CA LEU A 7 -3.89 6.90 -8.77
C LEU A 7 -2.94 7.82 -9.51
N GLY A 8 -3.32 8.20 -10.73
CA GLY A 8 -2.55 9.16 -11.50
C GLY A 8 -2.16 10.32 -10.62
N HIS A 9 -0.88 10.41 -10.29
CA HIS A 9 -0.33 11.54 -9.57
C HIS A 9 -0.41 12.72 -10.51
N THR A 10 -1.53 13.43 -10.48
CA THR A 10 -1.55 14.83 -10.88
C THR A 10 -1.08 15.66 -9.71
N LYS A 11 0.14 15.44 -9.26
CA LYS A 11 0.84 16.51 -8.57
C LYS A 11 1.18 17.50 -9.66
N GLU A 12 0.54 18.66 -9.62
CA GLU A 12 0.89 19.82 -10.43
C GLU A 12 2.38 19.87 -10.65
N LEU A 13 2.78 19.76 -11.90
CA LEU A 13 4.01 20.36 -12.32
C LEU A 13 3.83 21.86 -12.06
N ALA A 14 4.48 22.34 -11.03
CA ALA A 14 4.47 23.73 -10.60
C ALA A 14 5.15 24.62 -11.65
N ASN A 15 4.67 24.63 -12.89
CA ASN A 15 4.97 25.60 -13.92
C ASN A 15 3.99 25.37 -15.09
N GLY A 16 2.85 26.00 -15.04
CA GLY A 16 2.21 26.65 -16.17
C GLY A 16 1.70 25.81 -17.34
N GLY A 17 1.41 24.51 -17.16
CA GLY A 17 0.87 23.67 -18.20
C GLY A 17 -0.05 22.60 -17.63
N SER A 18 -1.19 22.98 -17.05
CA SER A 18 -2.25 22.03 -16.75
C SER A 18 -2.80 21.49 -18.06
N ASN A 19 -2.51 20.22 -18.35
CA ASN A 19 -3.19 19.53 -19.44
C ASN A 19 -4.67 19.46 -19.05
N ALA A 20 -5.55 20.22 -19.68
CA ALA A 20 -6.96 20.36 -19.35
C ALA A 20 -7.69 19.00 -19.25
N VAL A 21 -7.18 17.98 -19.93
CA VAL A 21 -7.66 16.59 -19.87
C VAL A 21 -7.54 15.96 -18.48
N PHE A 22 -6.59 16.41 -17.65
CA PHE A 22 -6.36 15.87 -16.31
C PHE A 22 -6.81 16.78 -15.17
N ALA A 23 -7.30 17.99 -15.47
CA ALA A 23 -7.71 18.97 -14.46
C ALA A 23 -8.83 18.46 -13.52
N ASN A 24 -9.69 17.55 -14.01
CA ASN A 24 -10.80 16.95 -13.27
C ASN A 24 -10.52 15.55 -12.72
N ARG A 25 -9.24 15.15 -12.63
CA ARG A 25 -8.89 13.84 -12.07
C ARG A 25 -8.19 13.97 -10.71
N PRO A 26 -8.44 13.06 -9.77
CA PRO A 26 -9.35 11.90 -9.87
C PRO A 26 -10.83 12.34 -9.93
N ALA A 27 -11.65 11.58 -10.65
CA ALA A 27 -13.10 11.81 -10.70
C ALA A 27 -13.70 11.70 -9.29
N SER A 28 -14.77 12.47 -9.03
CA SER A 28 -15.50 12.42 -7.76
C SER A 28 -15.96 11.01 -7.43
N TYR A 29 -16.03 10.65 -6.15
CA TYR A 29 -16.63 9.38 -5.72
C TYR A 29 -18.11 9.25 -6.11
N THR A 30 -18.81 10.36 -6.34
CA THR A 30 -20.19 10.40 -6.78
C THR A 30 -20.36 10.31 -8.29
N ASP A 31 -19.25 10.33 -9.04
CA ASP A 31 -19.27 10.12 -10.49
C ASP A 31 -19.42 8.63 -10.79
N ASN A 32 -20.58 8.25 -11.34
CA ASN A 32 -20.91 6.87 -11.69
C ASN A 32 -20.49 6.48 -13.12
N GLU A 33 -20.06 7.45 -13.93
CA GLU A 33 -19.61 7.21 -15.31
C GLU A 33 -18.14 6.82 -15.38
N THR A 34 -17.38 7.06 -14.30
CA THR A 34 -15.94 6.78 -14.24
C THR A 34 -15.68 5.57 -13.38
N LEU A 35 -15.18 4.49 -13.98
CA LEU A 35 -14.68 3.32 -13.24
C LEU A 35 -13.44 3.72 -12.42
N LYS A 36 -13.54 3.54 -11.10
CA LYS A 36 -12.43 3.75 -10.18
C LYS A 36 -11.87 2.39 -9.77
N THR A 37 -10.59 2.19 -10.01
CA THR A 37 -9.96 0.90 -9.73
C THR A 37 -8.62 1.06 -9.04
N VAL A 38 -8.29 0.11 -8.17
CA VAL A 38 -7.00 0.00 -7.47
C VAL A 38 -6.45 -1.40 -7.72
N VAL A 39 -5.18 -1.49 -8.09
CA VAL A 39 -4.43 -2.74 -8.10
C VAL A 39 -3.50 -2.72 -6.88
N LEU A 40 -3.75 -3.61 -5.94
CA LEU A 40 -2.96 -3.78 -4.73
C LEU A 40 -2.06 -5.01 -4.88
N MET A 41 -0.77 -4.86 -4.68
CA MET A 41 0.18 -5.96 -4.74
C MET A 41 1.07 -6.01 -3.50
N THR A 42 1.38 -7.21 -3.06
CA THR A 42 2.40 -7.48 -2.02
C THR A 42 3.21 -8.72 -2.38
N ASP A 43 4.48 -8.72 -1.97
CA ASP A 43 5.43 -9.81 -2.03
C ASP A 43 5.82 -10.33 -0.63
N GLY A 44 5.06 -9.97 0.39
CA GLY A 44 5.42 -10.30 1.77
C GLY A 44 4.28 -10.25 2.76
N VAL A 45 4.66 -10.30 4.03
CA VAL A 45 3.75 -10.23 5.17
C VAL A 45 3.86 -8.86 5.84
N ASN A 46 2.81 -8.43 6.53
CA ASN A 46 2.91 -7.33 7.46
C ASN A 46 3.77 -7.75 8.66
N VAL A 47 4.69 -6.89 9.04
CA VAL A 47 5.54 -7.07 10.20
C VAL A 47 5.31 -5.94 11.20
N ASP A 48 5.70 -6.17 12.45
CA ASP A 48 5.62 -5.14 13.48
C ASP A 48 6.39 -3.89 13.05
N THR A 49 5.75 -2.76 13.18
CA THR A 49 6.33 -1.46 12.84
C THR A 49 6.89 -0.82 14.10
N TYR A 50 8.19 -0.67 14.14
CA TYR A 50 8.88 -0.05 15.26
C TYR A 50 9.10 1.45 15.02
N ARG A 51 9.05 2.21 16.11
CA ARG A 51 9.42 3.62 16.15
C ARG A 51 10.43 3.84 17.27
N ILE A 52 11.30 4.83 17.07
CA ILE A 52 12.21 5.28 18.12
C ILE A 52 11.39 5.84 19.29
N GLN A 53 11.86 5.62 20.51
CA GLN A 53 11.25 6.20 21.69
C GLN A 53 11.26 7.74 21.61
N PRO A 54 10.18 8.42 22.01
CA PRO A 54 10.06 9.88 21.85
C PRO A 54 11.23 10.68 22.43
N TRP A 55 11.77 10.26 23.55
CA TRP A 55 12.88 10.95 24.21
C TRP A 55 14.21 10.90 23.44
N TYR A 56 14.35 10.05 22.42
CA TYR A 56 15.49 10.04 21.51
C TYR A 56 15.24 10.81 20.21
N TYR A 57 14.11 11.52 20.12
CA TYR A 57 13.69 12.25 18.93
C TYR A 57 13.17 13.66 19.29
N ASP A 58 13.48 14.16 20.47
CA ASP A 58 12.85 15.37 21.03
C ASP A 58 13.59 16.65 20.57
N SER A 59 14.91 16.64 20.61
CA SER A 59 15.73 17.78 20.22
C SER A 59 15.86 17.93 18.69
N PRO A 60 16.15 19.16 18.18
CA PRO A 60 16.43 19.37 16.76
C PRO A 60 17.63 18.55 16.23
N SER A 61 18.66 18.39 17.05
CA SER A 61 19.86 17.61 16.69
C SER A 61 19.55 16.12 16.55
N GLU A 62 18.71 15.56 17.42
CA GLU A 62 18.27 14.17 17.34
C GLU A 62 17.39 13.92 16.11
N ARG A 63 16.50 14.86 15.76
CA ARG A 63 15.69 14.77 14.53
C ARG A 63 16.59 14.76 13.29
N VAL A 64 17.61 15.61 13.25
CA VAL A 64 18.59 15.58 12.16
C VAL A 64 19.34 14.26 12.14
N HIS A 65 19.79 13.76 13.30
CA HIS A 65 20.47 12.47 13.40
C HIS A 65 19.62 11.32 12.80
N TRP A 66 18.35 11.22 13.19
CA TRP A 66 17.47 10.15 12.75
C TRP A 66 16.94 10.30 11.32
N ASN A 67 17.02 11.49 10.72
CA ASN A 67 16.76 11.65 9.30
C ASN A 67 17.83 11.01 8.40
N TYR A 68 19.06 10.89 8.92
CA TYR A 68 20.21 10.31 8.20
C TYR A 68 20.57 8.90 8.65
N ASN A 69 20.02 8.41 9.76
CA ASN A 69 20.35 7.12 10.34
C ASN A 69 19.10 6.25 10.45
N ALA A 70 19.10 5.11 9.78
CA ALA A 70 18.04 4.12 9.96
C ALA A 70 18.16 3.49 11.36
N LEU A 71 17.07 3.53 12.13
CA LEU A 71 17.02 3.03 13.51
C LEU A 71 17.53 1.58 13.62
N GLU A 72 17.05 0.69 12.77
CA GLU A 72 17.43 -0.71 12.81
C GLU A 72 18.93 -0.92 12.55
N ARG A 73 19.52 -0.18 11.59
CA ARG A 73 20.95 -0.23 11.31
C ARG A 73 21.75 0.27 12.50
N TYR A 74 21.29 1.33 13.14
CA TYR A 74 21.93 1.89 14.35
C TYR A 74 21.90 0.89 15.49
N LEU A 75 20.73 0.30 15.77
CA LEU A 75 20.56 -0.69 16.82
C LEU A 75 21.46 -1.91 16.60
N ASN A 76 21.47 -2.47 15.40
CA ASN A 76 22.31 -3.61 15.05
C ASN A 76 23.81 -3.34 15.24
N ARG A 77 24.25 -2.11 15.02
CA ARG A 77 25.68 -1.75 15.10
C ARG A 77 26.15 -1.35 16.49
N TYR A 78 25.30 -0.65 17.25
CA TYR A 78 25.74 0.04 18.47
C TYR A 78 25.02 -0.41 19.74
N VAL A 79 23.93 -1.15 19.63
CA VAL A 79 23.10 -1.53 20.79
C VAL A 79 22.93 -3.04 20.88
N ARG A 80 23.23 -3.62 22.06
CA ARG A 80 22.98 -5.05 22.26
C ARG A 80 21.48 -5.36 22.14
N SER A 81 21.12 -6.47 21.53
CA SER A 81 19.74 -6.82 21.16
C SER A 81 18.76 -6.81 22.34
N TYR A 82 19.20 -7.23 23.53
CA TYR A 82 18.35 -7.24 24.74
C TYR A 82 17.97 -5.83 25.22
N ARG A 83 18.66 -4.78 24.73
CA ARG A 83 18.36 -3.37 25.05
C ARG A 83 17.60 -2.63 23.94
N TRP A 84 17.21 -3.29 22.89
CA TRP A 84 16.53 -2.62 21.76
C TRP A 84 15.21 -1.97 22.17
N ASN A 85 14.49 -2.57 23.13
CA ASN A 85 13.23 -2.02 23.63
C ASN A 85 13.41 -0.74 24.46
N ASP A 86 14.62 -0.44 24.92
CA ASP A 86 14.94 0.87 25.53
C ASP A 86 14.92 1.98 24.48
N TRP A 87 15.20 1.65 23.22
CA TRP A 87 15.36 2.58 22.11
C TRP A 87 14.14 2.67 21.22
N ARG A 88 13.34 1.62 21.15
CA ARG A 88 12.21 1.51 20.24
C ARG A 88 10.95 0.97 20.93
N TYR A 89 9.81 1.28 20.36
CA TYR A 89 8.54 0.67 20.73
C TYR A 89 7.80 0.19 19.48
N VAL A 90 6.91 -0.80 19.65
CA VAL A 90 6.00 -1.23 18.59
C VAL A 90 4.92 -0.19 18.43
N LYS A 91 4.87 0.47 17.28
CA LYS A 91 3.79 1.41 16.96
C LYS A 91 2.55 0.69 16.47
N TYR A 92 2.76 -0.27 15.58
CA TYR A 92 1.71 -1.14 15.07
C TYR A 92 2.23 -2.57 15.03
N THR A 93 1.43 -3.51 15.52
CA THR A 93 1.70 -4.93 15.32
C THR A 93 1.30 -5.35 13.91
N SER A 94 1.83 -6.49 13.45
CA SER A 94 1.44 -7.09 12.16
C SER A 94 -0.07 -7.30 12.06
N HIS A 95 -0.70 -7.78 13.12
CA HIS A 95 -2.16 -7.98 13.19
C HIS A 95 -2.95 -6.66 13.08
N GLN A 96 -2.48 -5.59 13.75
CA GLN A 96 -3.09 -4.26 13.58
C GLN A 96 -2.96 -3.76 12.16
N ALA A 97 -1.81 -3.99 11.50
CA ALA A 97 -1.59 -3.61 10.12
C ALA A 97 -2.54 -4.35 9.17
N ASP A 98 -2.77 -5.65 9.37
CA ASP A 98 -3.75 -6.44 8.61
C ASP A 98 -5.17 -5.91 8.79
N THR A 99 -5.55 -5.59 10.02
CA THR A 99 -6.86 -4.99 10.34
C THR A 99 -7.03 -3.62 9.66
N MET A 100 -6.01 -2.77 9.71
CA MET A 100 -6.03 -1.46 9.05
C MET A 100 -6.17 -1.60 7.54
N LEU A 101 -5.46 -2.54 6.92
CA LEU A 101 -5.57 -2.84 5.49
C LEU A 101 -6.99 -3.29 5.14
N SER A 102 -7.56 -4.22 5.90
CA SER A 102 -8.93 -4.70 5.70
C SER A 102 -9.95 -3.56 5.77
N ASN A 103 -9.80 -2.65 6.75
CA ASN A 103 -10.67 -1.49 6.92
C ASN A 103 -10.57 -0.53 5.74
N ILE A 104 -9.36 -0.25 5.26
CA ILE A 104 -9.14 0.60 4.07
C ILE A 104 -9.76 -0.03 2.83
N CYS A 105 -9.57 -1.34 2.62
CA CYS A 105 -10.18 -2.05 1.49
C CYS A 105 -11.71 -2.01 1.56
N SER A 106 -12.29 -2.21 2.73
CA SER A 106 -13.73 -2.14 2.95
C SER A 106 -14.28 -0.73 2.68
N ALA A 107 -13.59 0.30 3.17
CA ALA A 107 -13.96 1.69 2.91
C ALA A 107 -13.86 2.05 1.41
N ALA A 108 -12.85 1.56 0.70
CA ALA A 108 -12.71 1.78 -0.74
C ALA A 108 -13.84 1.08 -1.51
N LYS A 109 -14.15 -0.18 -1.18
CA LYS A 109 -15.26 -0.93 -1.79
C LYS A 109 -16.61 -0.25 -1.55
N SER A 110 -16.85 0.30 -0.36
CA SER A 110 -18.10 1.03 -0.06
C SER A 110 -18.25 2.33 -0.86
N LYS A 111 -17.17 2.85 -1.43
CA LYS A 111 -17.17 3.99 -2.36
C LYS A 111 -17.21 3.58 -3.84
N GLY A 112 -17.53 2.32 -4.13
CA GLY A 112 -17.60 1.82 -5.50
C GLY A 112 -16.25 1.63 -6.19
N ILE A 113 -15.14 1.63 -5.42
CA ILE A 113 -13.83 1.38 -5.99
C ILE A 113 -13.63 -0.11 -6.15
N VAL A 114 -13.29 -0.55 -7.37
CA VAL A 114 -12.95 -1.94 -7.67
C VAL A 114 -11.50 -2.20 -7.28
N ILE A 115 -11.29 -3.17 -6.40
CA ILE A 115 -9.95 -3.55 -5.93
C ILE A 115 -9.57 -4.90 -6.53
N TRP A 116 -8.45 -4.90 -7.24
CA TRP A 116 -7.72 -6.08 -7.67
C TRP A 116 -6.56 -6.30 -6.71
N SER A 117 -6.34 -7.52 -6.28
CA SER A 117 -5.21 -7.81 -5.39
C SER A 117 -4.36 -8.94 -5.93
N ILE A 118 -3.04 -8.77 -5.81
CA ILE A 118 -2.02 -9.74 -6.25
C ILE A 118 -1.15 -10.07 -5.05
N GLY A 119 -1.11 -11.35 -4.67
CA GLY A 119 -0.13 -11.90 -3.74
C GLY A 119 0.97 -12.59 -4.52
N PHE A 120 2.15 -11.99 -4.58
CA PHE A 120 3.31 -12.55 -5.27
C PHE A 120 4.20 -13.30 -4.29
N GLU A 121 4.36 -14.61 -4.47
CA GLU A 121 5.16 -15.49 -3.60
C GLU A 121 4.81 -15.38 -2.10
N VAL A 122 3.54 -15.17 -1.79
CA VAL A 122 3.07 -14.93 -0.42
C VAL A 122 2.67 -16.22 0.30
N SER A 123 2.80 -16.22 1.63
CA SER A 123 2.26 -17.27 2.50
C SER A 123 0.72 -17.31 2.43
N ASP A 124 0.14 -18.42 2.90
CA ASP A 124 -1.33 -18.57 2.96
C ASP A 124 -1.99 -17.49 3.81
N THR A 125 -1.37 -17.09 4.91
CA THR A 125 -1.87 -16.01 5.77
C THR A 125 -1.96 -14.70 5.00
N SER A 126 -0.89 -14.30 4.31
CA SER A 126 -0.88 -13.07 3.50
C SER A 126 -1.81 -13.17 2.30
N ALA A 127 -1.90 -14.34 1.66
CA ALA A 127 -2.84 -14.59 0.59
C ALA A 127 -4.30 -14.38 1.04
N ASN A 128 -4.66 -14.81 2.25
CA ASN A 128 -6.00 -14.60 2.81
C ASN A 128 -6.29 -13.12 3.09
N VAL A 129 -5.32 -12.38 3.63
CA VAL A 129 -5.45 -10.92 3.82
C VAL A 129 -5.67 -10.22 2.47
N MET A 130 -4.89 -10.55 1.45
CA MET A 130 -5.02 -9.97 0.12
C MET A 130 -6.34 -10.35 -0.55
N ARG A 131 -6.78 -11.61 -0.40
CA ARG A 131 -8.08 -12.08 -0.92
C ARG A 131 -9.24 -11.30 -0.30
N SER A 132 -9.18 -11.00 1.00
CA SER A 132 -10.23 -10.22 1.68
C SER A 132 -10.31 -8.77 1.17
N CYS A 133 -9.22 -8.23 0.69
CA CYS A 133 -9.14 -6.90 0.07
C CYS A 133 -9.79 -6.83 -1.32
N ALA A 134 -9.68 -7.88 -2.11
CA ALA A 134 -10.25 -7.94 -3.45
C ALA A 134 -11.77 -7.66 -3.45
N SER A 135 -12.27 -7.04 -4.51
CA SER A 135 -13.71 -6.75 -4.66
C SER A 135 -14.55 -7.99 -4.90
N SER A 136 -13.95 -9.03 -5.49
CA SER A 136 -14.54 -10.35 -5.65
C SER A 136 -13.47 -11.44 -5.66
N PRO A 137 -13.81 -12.73 -5.50
CA PRO A 137 -12.83 -13.81 -5.61
C PRO A 137 -12.06 -13.83 -6.93
N SER A 138 -12.68 -13.42 -8.04
CA SER A 138 -12.06 -13.33 -9.37
C SER A 138 -11.10 -12.14 -9.51
N HIS A 139 -11.10 -11.21 -8.56
CA HIS A 139 -10.19 -10.08 -8.53
C HIS A 139 -8.94 -10.32 -7.66
N PHE A 140 -8.78 -11.54 -7.13
CA PHE A 140 -7.59 -11.94 -6.40
C PHE A 140 -6.73 -12.90 -7.22
N PHE A 141 -5.44 -12.62 -7.32
CA PHE A 141 -4.44 -13.46 -7.97
C PHE A 141 -3.35 -13.81 -6.96
N ARG A 142 -3.11 -15.11 -6.79
CA ARG A 142 -1.91 -15.60 -6.13
C ARG A 142 -0.99 -16.14 -7.22
N VAL A 143 0.19 -15.56 -7.34
CA VAL A 143 1.11 -15.81 -8.45
C VAL A 143 2.52 -16.05 -7.97
N GLU A 144 3.27 -16.81 -8.72
CA GLU A 144 4.67 -17.13 -8.48
C GLU A 144 5.50 -16.86 -9.74
N GLY A 145 6.76 -16.45 -9.56
CA GLY A 145 7.70 -16.25 -10.66
C GLY A 145 7.17 -15.42 -11.82
N VAL A 146 7.16 -16.00 -13.02
CA VAL A 146 6.77 -15.29 -14.27
C VAL A 146 5.26 -15.08 -14.44
N GLU A 147 4.43 -15.75 -13.65
CA GLU A 147 2.96 -15.68 -13.74
C GLU A 147 2.42 -14.28 -13.44
N ILE A 148 3.22 -13.44 -12.79
CA ILE A 148 2.86 -12.05 -12.49
C ILE A 148 2.46 -11.26 -13.77
N ASN A 149 3.10 -11.54 -14.89
CA ASN A 149 2.77 -10.90 -16.17
C ASN A 149 1.37 -11.30 -16.66
N GLU A 150 0.99 -12.55 -16.44
CA GLU A 150 -0.34 -13.06 -16.81
C GLU A 150 -1.42 -12.45 -15.93
N ALA A 151 -1.18 -12.31 -14.63
CA ALA A 151 -2.09 -11.64 -13.72
C ALA A 151 -2.35 -10.18 -14.16
N PHE A 152 -1.31 -9.42 -14.50
CA PHE A 152 -1.48 -8.05 -14.99
C PHE A 152 -2.23 -7.99 -16.33
N LYS A 153 -1.98 -8.91 -17.26
CA LYS A 153 -2.72 -9.00 -18.54
C LYS A 153 -4.18 -9.32 -18.30
N ALA A 154 -4.48 -10.26 -17.39
CA ALA A 154 -5.84 -10.62 -17.03
C ALA A 154 -6.59 -9.43 -16.42
N ILE A 155 -5.97 -8.72 -15.48
CA ILE A 155 -6.53 -7.50 -14.85
C ILE A 155 -6.81 -6.44 -15.92
N ALA A 156 -5.83 -6.15 -16.78
CA ALA A 156 -5.99 -5.14 -17.84
C ALA A 156 -7.14 -5.50 -18.79
N SER A 157 -7.26 -6.77 -19.18
CA SER A 157 -8.33 -7.27 -20.04
C SER A 157 -9.70 -7.08 -19.36
N GLN A 158 -9.84 -7.46 -18.09
CA GLN A 158 -11.10 -7.35 -17.37
C GLN A 158 -11.49 -5.89 -17.11
N ILE A 159 -10.54 -4.99 -16.81
CA ILE A 159 -10.80 -3.54 -16.69
C ILE A 159 -11.33 -2.99 -18.02
N ASN A 160 -10.74 -3.40 -19.15
CA ASN A 160 -11.20 -2.97 -20.46
C ASN A 160 -12.61 -3.48 -20.78
N GLN A 161 -12.95 -4.71 -20.41
CA GLN A 161 -14.29 -5.26 -20.57
C GLN A 161 -15.32 -4.49 -19.74
N LEU A 162 -15.02 -4.15 -18.49
CA LEU A 162 -15.91 -3.36 -17.63
C LEU A 162 -16.20 -1.97 -18.21
N ARG A 163 -15.22 -1.34 -18.91
CA ARG A 163 -15.42 -0.04 -19.58
C ARG A 163 -16.35 -0.11 -20.79
N LEU A 164 -16.51 -1.27 -21.43
CA LEU A 164 -17.36 -1.42 -22.62
C LEU A 164 -18.82 -1.65 -22.28
N ILE A 165 -19.17 -1.89 -21.02
CA ILE A 165 -20.53 -2.22 -20.55
C ILE A 165 -21.19 -0.99 -19.89
N GLN A 166 -20.42 0.05 -19.61
CA GLN A 166 -20.93 1.34 -19.10
C GLN A 166 -21.20 2.31 -20.25
#